data_b157220265caa554c4b185efd933bdd6
#
_entry.id   b157220265caa554c4b185efd933bdd6
#
_cell.length_a   1.000
_cell.length_b   1.000
_cell.length_c   1.000
_cell.angle_alpha   90.00
_cell.angle_beta   90.00
_cell.angle_gamma   90.00
#
_symmetry.space_group_name_H-M   'P 1'
#
loop_
_entity.id
_entity.type
_entity.pdbx_description
1 polymer ?
#
loop_
_entity_poly.entity_id
_entity_poly.type
_entity_poly.pdbx_seq_one_letter_code
_entity_poly.pdbx_strand_id
1 'polypeptide(L)'
;MSYQWAGDKIIKEVQFFDTSVFQKEMNAKAAANNTSPKVVITIDMAVNSGYSMEDVKAFTKKLNQFIRDNEPNTYDYSYFISEDGKRVTLIEKFRSSEDFIFHADKFENGPNIEAFMKMFTFKSLVVAGNVSQELKERVKNYPADFRGNIGGWIY
;
A
#
# COMPACT_ATOMS: atom_id res chain seq x y z
N MET A 1 -38.62 -9.51 -33.58
CA MET A 1 -37.53 -10.34 -34.15
C MET A 1 -36.14 -9.99 -33.64
N SER A 2 -35.82 -8.74 -33.55
CA SER A 2 -34.47 -8.31 -33.00
C SER A 2 -34.24 -8.69 -31.54
N TYR A 3 -35.30 -8.75 -30.73
CA TYR A 3 -35.20 -9.11 -29.30
C TYR A 3 -34.88 -10.59 -29.07
N GLN A 4 -35.46 -11.52 -29.86
CA GLN A 4 -35.15 -12.95 -29.77
C GLN A 4 -33.72 -13.24 -30.26
N TRP A 5 -33.28 -12.55 -31.29
CA TRP A 5 -31.94 -12.74 -31.85
C TRP A 5 -30.84 -12.23 -30.87
N ALA A 6 -31.07 -11.11 -30.18
CA ALA A 6 -30.17 -10.61 -29.16
C ALA A 6 -30.16 -11.53 -27.93
N GLY A 7 -31.30 -12.10 -27.55
CA GLY A 7 -31.41 -13.06 -26.45
C GLY A 7 -30.63 -14.35 -26.72
N ASP A 8 -30.78 -14.92 -27.92
CA ASP A 8 -30.05 -16.13 -28.32
C ASP A 8 -28.55 -15.93 -28.39
N LYS A 9 -28.10 -14.75 -28.84
CA LYS A 9 -26.70 -14.41 -28.91
C LYS A 9 -26.09 -14.29 -27.50
N ILE A 10 -26.78 -13.62 -26.60
CA ILE A 10 -26.35 -13.48 -25.20
C ILE A 10 -26.28 -14.84 -24.50
N ILE A 11 -27.27 -15.70 -24.71
CA ILE A 11 -27.28 -17.05 -24.12
C ILE A 11 -26.13 -17.88 -24.67
N LYS A 12 -25.84 -17.81 -25.97
CA LYS A 12 -24.70 -18.51 -26.56
C LYS A 12 -23.35 -18.01 -26.07
N GLU A 13 -23.19 -16.70 -25.91
CA GLU A 13 -21.96 -16.13 -25.34
C GLU A 13 -21.76 -16.53 -23.86
N VAL A 14 -22.82 -16.62 -23.08
CA VAL A 14 -22.78 -17.10 -21.69
C VAL A 14 -22.47 -18.61 -21.62
N GLN A 15 -22.97 -19.41 -22.59
CA GLN A 15 -22.67 -20.85 -22.64
C GLN A 15 -21.20 -21.16 -23.03
N PHE A 16 -20.52 -20.24 -23.71
CA PHE A 16 -19.10 -20.37 -24.03
C PHE A 16 -18.18 -19.92 -22.88
N PHE A 17 -18.71 -19.26 -21.85
CA PHE A 17 -17.93 -18.92 -20.67
C PHE A 17 -17.79 -20.17 -19.80
N ASP A 18 -16.68 -20.85 -19.88
CA ASP A 18 -16.37 -21.95 -18.98
C ASP A 18 -16.11 -21.39 -17.57
N THR A 19 -17.19 -21.32 -16.80
CA THR A 19 -17.16 -20.84 -15.41
C THR A 19 -16.21 -21.63 -14.53
N SER A 20 -15.88 -22.88 -14.93
CA SER A 20 -14.95 -23.73 -14.18
C SER A 20 -13.51 -23.27 -14.35
N VAL A 21 -13.12 -22.81 -15.53
CA VAL A 21 -11.79 -22.23 -15.79
C VAL A 21 -11.66 -20.90 -15.06
N PHE A 22 -12.67 -20.03 -15.19
CA PHE A 22 -12.70 -18.75 -14.49
C PHE A 22 -12.64 -18.94 -12.97
N GLN A 23 -13.42 -19.88 -12.43
CA GLN A 23 -13.42 -20.18 -11.00
C GLN A 23 -12.08 -20.76 -10.54
N LYS A 24 -11.43 -21.61 -11.35
CA LYS A 24 -10.08 -22.12 -11.07
C LYS A 24 -9.03 -21.00 -11.06
N GLU A 25 -9.08 -20.09 -12.03
CA GLU A 25 -8.17 -18.95 -12.08
C GLU A 25 -8.37 -18.00 -10.92
N MET A 26 -9.62 -17.72 -10.54
CA MET A 26 -9.95 -16.90 -9.37
C MET A 26 -9.47 -17.56 -8.09
N ASN A 27 -9.68 -18.86 -7.93
CA ASN A 27 -9.22 -19.61 -6.76
C ASN A 27 -7.70 -19.71 -6.70
N ALA A 28 -7.01 -19.88 -7.83
CA ALA A 28 -5.56 -19.89 -7.91
C ALA A 28 -4.96 -18.51 -7.57
N LYS A 29 -5.58 -17.42 -8.05
CA LYS A 29 -5.19 -16.05 -7.68
C LYS A 29 -5.45 -15.78 -6.18
N ALA A 30 -6.59 -16.20 -5.67
CA ALA A 30 -6.93 -16.08 -4.26
C ALA A 30 -5.95 -16.88 -3.37
N ALA A 31 -5.60 -18.11 -3.78
CA ALA A 31 -4.62 -18.94 -3.08
C ALA A 31 -3.21 -18.34 -3.14
N ALA A 32 -2.78 -17.85 -4.32
CA ALA A 32 -1.49 -17.18 -4.48
C ALA A 32 -1.40 -15.88 -3.65
N ASN A 33 -2.51 -15.15 -3.53
CA ASN A 33 -2.59 -13.96 -2.67
C ASN A 33 -2.66 -14.30 -1.18
N ASN A 34 -3.14 -15.49 -0.82
CA ASN A 34 -3.24 -15.95 0.58
C ASN A 34 -1.91 -16.53 1.12
N THR A 35 -0.98 -16.88 0.24
CA THR A 35 0.32 -17.47 0.64
C THR A 35 1.38 -16.43 1.02
N SER A 36 1.16 -15.14 0.74
CA SER A 36 2.05 -14.06 1.16
C SER A 36 1.30 -13.11 2.08
N PRO A 37 1.56 -13.15 3.39
CA PRO A 37 1.01 -12.16 4.31
C PRO A 37 1.50 -10.79 3.87
N LYS A 38 0.59 -9.96 3.43
CA LYS A 38 0.89 -8.60 2.97
C LYS A 38 0.52 -7.60 4.05
N VAL A 39 1.38 -6.63 4.21
CA VAL A 39 1.18 -5.50 5.11
C VAL A 39 1.11 -4.24 4.28
N VAL A 40 0.07 -3.45 4.50
CA VAL A 40 -0.13 -2.14 3.87
C VAL A 40 -0.10 -1.09 4.96
N ILE A 41 0.77 -0.13 4.80
CA ILE A 41 0.89 1.03 5.68
C ILE A 41 0.34 2.24 4.95
N THR A 42 -0.51 2.99 5.64
CA THR A 42 -0.98 4.29 5.15
C THR A 42 -0.72 5.33 6.24
N ILE A 43 0.03 6.35 5.89
CA ILE A 43 0.41 7.43 6.79
C ILE A 43 -0.12 8.74 6.23
N ASP A 44 -0.98 9.42 6.99
CA ASP A 44 -1.34 10.80 6.70
C ASP A 44 -0.49 11.75 7.49
N MET A 45 0.02 12.78 6.82
CA MET A 45 0.94 13.77 7.37
C MET A 45 0.53 15.19 6.99
N ALA A 46 0.78 16.12 7.87
CA ALA A 46 0.78 17.55 7.54
C ALA A 46 2.18 17.97 7.08
N VAL A 47 2.24 18.82 6.06
CA VAL A 47 3.47 19.53 5.68
C VAL A 47 3.68 20.68 6.66
N ASN A 48 4.83 20.72 7.30
CA ASN A 48 5.16 21.74 8.27
C ASN A 48 5.39 23.11 7.61
N SER A 49 5.20 24.18 8.37
CA SER A 49 5.44 25.54 7.89
C SER A 49 6.89 25.73 7.42
N GLY A 50 7.06 26.50 6.36
CA GLY A 50 8.37 26.75 5.76
C GLY A 50 8.77 25.83 4.61
N TYR A 51 7.94 24.84 4.29
CA TYR A 51 8.16 23.96 3.13
C TYR A 51 7.09 24.21 2.05
N SER A 52 7.55 24.35 0.81
CA SER A 52 6.70 24.45 -0.37
C SER A 52 6.36 23.07 -0.93
N MET A 53 5.40 23.01 -1.84
CA MET A 53 5.08 21.80 -2.59
C MET A 53 6.30 21.28 -3.38
N GLU A 54 7.11 22.17 -3.91
CA GLU A 54 8.33 21.84 -4.65
C GLU A 54 9.38 21.21 -3.73
N ASP A 55 9.54 21.73 -2.50
CA ASP A 55 10.43 21.11 -1.49
C ASP A 55 9.99 19.69 -1.16
N VAL A 56 8.68 19.48 -0.97
CA VAL A 56 8.12 18.15 -0.71
C VAL A 56 8.37 17.21 -1.87
N LYS A 57 8.12 17.63 -3.11
CA LYS A 57 8.37 16.83 -4.32
C LYS A 57 9.84 16.47 -4.47
N ALA A 58 10.74 17.42 -4.26
CA ALA A 58 12.17 17.19 -4.36
C ALA A 58 12.67 16.19 -3.30
N PHE A 59 12.21 16.37 -2.06
CA PHE A 59 12.57 15.48 -0.95
C PHE A 59 12.05 14.07 -1.16
N THR A 60 10.75 13.91 -1.47
CA THR A 60 10.14 12.59 -1.66
C THR A 60 10.72 11.86 -2.85
N LYS A 61 11.09 12.57 -3.93
CA LYS A 61 11.80 11.96 -5.08
C LYS A 61 13.15 11.38 -4.65
N LYS A 62 13.93 12.13 -3.87
CA LYS A 62 15.23 11.67 -3.34
C LYS A 62 15.04 10.48 -2.41
N LEU A 63 14.05 10.53 -1.54
CA LEU A 63 13.76 9.45 -0.60
C LEU A 63 13.30 8.18 -1.31
N ASN A 64 12.42 8.29 -2.30
CA ASN A 64 11.98 7.16 -3.12
C ASN A 64 13.16 6.47 -3.82
N GLN A 65 14.11 7.24 -4.33
CA GLN A 65 15.31 6.66 -4.95
C GLN A 65 16.16 5.92 -3.91
N PHE A 66 16.34 6.51 -2.73
CA PHE A 66 17.08 5.87 -1.64
C PHE A 66 16.45 4.54 -1.21
N ILE A 67 15.12 4.52 -1.00
CA ILE A 67 14.38 3.30 -0.64
C ILE A 67 14.54 2.23 -1.73
N ARG A 68 14.35 2.60 -2.99
CA ARG A 68 14.48 1.68 -4.13
C ARG A 68 15.87 1.05 -4.22
N ASP A 69 16.91 1.83 -3.94
CA ASP A 69 18.29 1.38 -4.06
C ASP A 69 18.73 0.50 -2.87
N ASN A 70 18.10 0.66 -1.70
CA ASN A 70 18.56 0.04 -0.45
C ASN A 70 17.58 -0.99 0.14
N GLU A 71 16.34 -1.06 -0.34
CA GLU A 71 15.27 -1.85 0.27
C GLU A 71 14.49 -2.67 -0.77
N PRO A 72 15.06 -3.79 -1.25
CA PRO A 72 14.47 -4.58 -2.35
C PRO A 72 13.12 -5.22 -2.00
N ASN A 73 12.78 -5.34 -0.72
CA ASN A 73 11.54 -5.93 -0.25
C ASN A 73 10.40 -4.90 -0.07
N THR A 74 10.69 -3.61 -0.20
CA THR A 74 9.67 -2.55 -0.26
C THR A 74 9.18 -2.44 -1.70
N TYR A 75 8.00 -2.99 -2.01
CA TYR A 75 7.56 -3.09 -3.39
C TYR A 75 6.57 -2.00 -3.83
N ASP A 76 6.02 -1.23 -2.88
CA ASP A 76 5.24 -0.02 -3.16
C ASP A 76 5.60 1.04 -2.11
N TYR A 77 5.91 2.23 -2.58
CA TYR A 77 6.29 3.36 -1.74
C TYR A 77 5.91 4.65 -2.46
N SER A 78 4.68 5.11 -2.20
CA SER A 78 4.04 6.14 -3.00
C SER A 78 3.56 7.30 -2.15
N TYR A 79 3.94 8.51 -2.55
CA TYR A 79 3.49 9.76 -1.93
C TYR A 79 2.42 10.45 -2.77
N PHE A 80 1.40 10.94 -2.09
CA PHE A 80 0.31 11.73 -2.67
C PHE A 80 0.18 13.03 -1.91
N ILE A 81 0.08 14.16 -2.61
CA ILE A 81 -0.02 15.48 -1.99
C ILE A 81 -1.35 16.15 -2.37
N SER A 82 -1.97 16.83 -1.40
CA SER A 82 -3.18 17.61 -1.63
C SER A 82 -2.91 18.83 -2.54
N GLU A 83 -3.97 19.34 -3.21
CA GLU A 83 -3.85 20.46 -4.13
C GLU A 83 -3.29 21.74 -3.47
N ASP A 84 -3.59 21.93 -2.18
CA ASP A 84 -3.08 23.05 -1.39
C ASP A 84 -1.64 22.85 -0.87
N GLY A 85 -1.03 21.69 -1.16
CA GLY A 85 0.33 21.34 -0.75
C GLY A 85 0.53 21.10 0.75
N LYS A 86 -0.54 21.01 1.55
CA LYS A 86 -0.45 20.97 3.02
C LYS A 86 -0.57 19.60 3.64
N ARG A 87 -1.03 18.61 2.90
CA ARG A 87 -1.22 17.24 3.36
C ARG A 87 -0.58 16.25 2.42
N VAL A 88 0.05 15.25 2.99
CA VAL A 88 0.68 14.16 2.25
C VAL A 88 0.20 12.84 2.79
N THR A 89 -0.20 11.94 1.90
CA THR A 89 -0.46 10.54 2.22
C THR A 89 0.68 9.71 1.64
N LEU A 90 1.31 8.90 2.48
CA LEU A 90 2.27 7.87 2.09
C LEU A 90 1.57 6.52 2.14
N ILE A 91 1.69 5.74 1.08
CA ILE A 91 1.26 4.35 1.01
C ILE A 91 2.48 3.48 0.77
N GLU A 92 2.65 2.49 1.63
CA GLU A 92 3.74 1.52 1.57
C GLU A 92 3.16 0.11 1.56
N LYS A 93 3.76 -0.78 0.78
CA LYS A 93 3.36 -2.19 0.76
C LYS A 93 4.57 -3.09 0.94
N PHE A 94 4.40 -4.03 1.83
CA PHE A 94 5.41 -5.03 2.20
C PHE A 94 4.85 -6.44 2.03
N ARG A 95 5.73 -7.40 1.75
CA ARG A 95 5.33 -8.81 1.64
C ARG A 95 5.01 -9.41 3.00
N SER A 96 5.68 -8.91 4.04
CA SER A 96 5.53 -9.41 5.41
C SER A 96 5.71 -8.32 6.46
N SER A 97 5.41 -8.65 7.70
CA SER A 97 5.70 -7.78 8.85
C SER A 97 7.19 -7.56 9.05
N GLU A 98 8.01 -8.57 8.77
CA GLU A 98 9.47 -8.53 8.91
C GLU A 98 10.08 -7.53 7.90
N ASP A 99 9.56 -7.49 6.67
CA ASP A 99 10.00 -6.54 5.65
C ASP A 99 9.70 -5.09 6.07
N PHE A 100 8.53 -4.85 6.68
CA PHE A 100 8.23 -3.54 7.24
C PHE A 100 9.14 -3.19 8.42
N ILE A 101 9.39 -4.13 9.35
CA ILE A 101 10.29 -3.90 10.48
C ILE A 101 11.69 -3.54 9.99
N PHE A 102 12.18 -4.26 8.97
CA PHE A 102 13.46 -3.93 8.31
C PHE A 102 13.48 -2.52 7.74
N HIS A 103 12.40 -2.13 7.02
CA HIS A 103 12.25 -0.77 6.50
C HIS A 103 12.28 0.28 7.62
N ALA A 104 11.48 0.07 8.68
CA ALA A 104 11.38 1.00 9.80
C ALA A 104 12.74 1.18 10.50
N ASP A 105 13.48 0.10 10.70
CA ASP A 105 14.82 0.14 11.31
C ASP A 105 15.82 0.88 10.41
N LYS A 106 15.81 0.62 9.11
CA LYS A 106 16.65 1.33 8.13
C LYS A 106 16.32 2.82 8.07
N PHE A 107 15.03 3.16 8.11
CA PHE A 107 14.58 4.53 8.05
C PHE A 107 14.95 5.32 9.32
N GLU A 108 14.66 4.76 10.50
CA GLU A 108 14.96 5.41 11.79
C GLU A 108 16.46 5.60 12.05
N ASN A 109 17.29 4.69 11.55
CA ASN A 109 18.75 4.78 11.68
C ASN A 109 19.42 5.38 10.42
N GLY A 110 18.63 5.82 9.46
CA GLY A 110 19.10 6.28 8.16
C GLY A 110 19.35 7.79 8.09
N PRO A 111 19.91 8.26 6.97
CA PRO A 111 20.29 9.66 6.81
C PRO A 111 19.10 10.60 6.54
N ASN A 112 17.90 10.07 6.30
CA ASN A 112 16.76 10.87 5.86
C ASN A 112 15.76 11.18 6.97
N ILE A 113 15.84 10.50 8.12
CA ILE A 113 14.84 10.62 9.22
C ILE A 113 14.72 12.04 9.74
N GLU A 114 15.84 12.72 9.98
CA GLU A 114 15.83 14.08 10.52
C GLU A 114 15.13 15.07 9.58
N ALA A 115 15.45 15.01 8.28
CA ALA A 115 14.82 15.85 7.27
C ALA A 115 13.33 15.54 7.11
N PHE A 116 12.97 14.26 7.18
CA PHE A 116 11.58 13.79 7.13
C PHE A 116 10.77 14.35 8.31
N MET A 117 11.26 14.22 9.53
CA MET A 117 10.58 14.70 10.75
C MET A 117 10.50 16.22 10.83
N LYS A 118 11.44 16.96 10.18
CA LYS A 118 11.34 18.42 10.03
C LYS A 118 10.28 18.84 9.04
N MET A 119 10.11 18.08 7.96
CA MET A 119 9.17 18.41 6.88
C MET A 119 7.74 17.99 7.20
N PHE A 120 7.53 16.88 7.90
CA PHE A 120 6.24 16.28 8.13
C PHE A 120 5.88 16.11 9.60
N THR A 121 4.59 16.27 9.89
CA THR A 121 3.99 15.89 11.18
C THR A 121 2.96 14.79 10.93
N PHE A 122 3.13 13.63 11.58
CA PHE A 122 2.18 12.51 11.51
C PHE A 122 0.80 12.92 12.02
N LYS A 123 -0.23 12.54 11.29
CA LYS A 123 -1.65 12.74 11.66
C LYS A 123 -2.35 11.43 11.92
N SER A 124 -2.09 10.42 11.12
CA SER A 124 -2.60 9.06 11.33
C SER A 124 -1.66 8.02 10.75
N LEU A 125 -1.70 6.82 11.32
CA LEU A 125 -0.98 5.65 10.85
C LEU A 125 -1.95 4.47 10.84
N VAL A 126 -2.28 3.96 9.67
CA VAL A 126 -3.06 2.73 9.51
C VAL A 126 -2.13 1.60 9.09
N VAL A 127 -2.20 0.49 9.82
CA VAL A 127 -1.45 -0.74 9.53
C VAL A 127 -2.46 -1.84 9.21
N ALA A 128 -2.56 -2.21 7.93
CA ALA A 128 -3.55 -3.14 7.44
C ALA A 128 -2.93 -4.45 6.96
N GLY A 129 -3.68 -5.53 7.07
CA GLY A 129 -3.30 -6.85 6.61
C GLY A 129 -3.00 -7.85 7.72
N ASN A 130 -2.15 -8.83 7.43
CA ASN A 130 -1.75 -9.85 8.41
C ASN A 130 -0.53 -9.37 9.22
N VAL A 131 -0.81 -8.63 10.28
CA VAL A 131 0.19 -7.95 11.10
C VAL A 131 0.66 -8.85 12.25
N SER A 132 1.97 -9.10 12.34
CA SER A 132 2.57 -9.86 13.43
C SER A 132 2.55 -9.10 14.76
N GLN A 133 2.66 -9.83 15.87
CA GLN A 133 2.77 -9.22 17.19
C GLN A 133 4.05 -8.39 17.32
N GLU A 134 5.12 -8.82 16.69
CA GLU A 134 6.40 -8.09 16.67
C GLU A 134 6.26 -6.72 15.99
N LEU A 135 5.56 -6.65 14.85
CA LEU A 135 5.29 -5.37 14.19
C LEU A 135 4.45 -4.47 15.09
N LYS A 136 3.41 -5.00 15.76
CA LYS A 136 2.60 -4.21 16.70
C LYS A 136 3.44 -3.60 17.82
N GLU A 137 4.34 -4.37 18.38
CA GLU A 137 5.30 -3.88 19.40
C GLU A 137 6.25 -2.82 18.82
N ARG A 138 6.73 -3.04 17.58
CA ARG A 138 7.64 -2.12 16.90
C ARG A 138 7.06 -0.72 16.72
N VAL A 139 5.75 -0.62 16.45
CA VAL A 139 5.06 0.66 16.23
C VAL A 139 4.23 1.16 17.39
N LYS A 140 4.34 0.56 18.58
CA LYS A 140 3.51 0.87 19.76
C LYS A 140 3.59 2.33 20.23
N ASN A 141 4.67 3.03 19.92
CA ASN A 141 4.87 4.43 20.27
C ASN A 141 4.21 5.41 19.27
N TYR A 142 3.66 4.88 18.18
CA TYR A 142 2.90 5.64 17.19
C TYR A 142 1.40 5.37 17.37
N PRO A 143 0.53 6.31 17.00
CA PRO A 143 -0.93 6.11 17.08
C PRO A 143 -1.41 5.20 15.94
N ALA A 144 -0.97 3.94 15.94
CA ALA A 144 -1.26 2.97 14.90
C ALA A 144 -2.66 2.39 15.07
N ASP A 145 -3.45 2.41 13.98
CA ASP A 145 -4.74 1.76 13.85
C ASP A 145 -4.56 0.46 13.04
N PHE A 146 -4.74 -0.70 13.69
CA PHE A 146 -4.54 -2.00 13.07
C PHE A 146 -5.84 -2.53 12.47
N ARG A 147 -5.78 -2.91 11.17
CA ARG A 147 -6.95 -3.37 10.41
C ARG A 147 -6.66 -4.70 9.73
N GLY A 148 -7.39 -5.76 10.13
CA GLY A 148 -7.34 -7.06 9.47
C GLY A 148 -8.05 -7.04 8.11
N ASN A 149 -7.65 -7.94 7.22
CA ASN A 149 -8.33 -8.13 5.94
C ASN A 149 -9.69 -8.81 6.17
N ILE A 150 -10.76 -8.23 5.61
CA ILE A 150 -12.12 -8.77 5.66
C ILE A 150 -12.64 -9.18 4.28
N GLY A 151 -11.88 -8.96 3.23
CA GLY A 151 -12.24 -9.29 1.85
C GLY A 151 -11.37 -8.57 0.83
N GLY A 152 -11.58 -8.92 -0.44
CA GLY A 152 -10.80 -8.36 -1.55
C GLY A 152 -9.47 -9.08 -1.79
N TRP A 153 -8.65 -8.49 -2.64
CA TRP A 153 -7.32 -9.00 -2.98
C TRP A 153 -6.32 -7.84 -3.05
N ILE A 154 -5.06 -8.15 -2.67
CA ILE A 154 -3.93 -7.23 -2.75
C ILE A 154 -2.94 -7.84 -3.75
N TYR A 155 -2.60 -7.11 -4.78
CA TYR A 155 -1.60 -7.51 -5.77
C TYR A 155 -0.19 -7.20 -5.30
#